data_62171576641619599bd0278ced1b29f7
#
_entry.id   62171576641619599bd0278ced1b29f7
#
_cell.length_a   1.000
_cell.length_b   1.000
_cell.length_c   1.000
_cell.angle_alpha   90.00
_cell.angle_beta   90.00
_cell.angle_gamma   90.00
#
_symmetry.space_group_name_H-M   'P 1'
#
loop_
_entity.id
_entity.type
_entity.pdbx_description
1 polymer ?
#
loop_
_entity_poly.entity_id
_entity_poly.type
_entity_poly.pdbx_seq_one_letter_code
_entity_poly.pdbx_strand_id
1 'polypeptide(L)'
;MKHLLISIVGMLSIYTSNAQQVIDVHCHNIFPEFTEFLERHGAAMKETFPLPQWDIDTHLEFMENAGIGKAILSMSAPQPYYGNTDECTRIVRFYNEASARLKSDYPGKVLFCASLPLPDVEAAIKEAVYALDT
;
A
#
# COMPACT_ATOMS: atom_id res chain seq x y z
N MET A 1 35.08 -40.80 46.88
CA MET A 1 34.56 -40.88 45.49
C MET A 1 33.75 -39.63 45.27
N LYS A 2 34.33 -38.67 44.52
CA LYS A 2 33.70 -37.36 44.24
C LYS A 2 32.92 -37.48 42.93
N HIS A 3 31.60 -37.34 42.99
CA HIS A 3 30.74 -37.33 41.81
C HIS A 3 30.88 -35.97 41.14
N LEU A 4 31.48 -35.95 39.96
CA LEU A 4 31.59 -34.78 39.07
C LEU A 4 30.26 -34.65 38.34
N LEU A 5 29.40 -33.72 38.76
CA LEU A 5 28.21 -33.31 38.02
C LEU A 5 28.63 -32.39 36.87
N ILE A 6 28.69 -32.92 35.69
CA ILE A 6 28.84 -32.14 34.47
C ILE A 6 27.50 -31.51 34.13
N SER A 7 27.30 -30.26 34.48
CA SER A 7 26.19 -29.45 33.99
C SER A 7 26.41 -29.13 32.52
N ILE A 8 25.69 -29.85 31.66
CA ILE A 8 25.58 -29.48 30.25
C ILE A 8 24.61 -28.31 30.21
N VAL A 9 25.15 -27.06 30.28
CA VAL A 9 24.41 -25.89 29.91
C VAL A 9 24.35 -25.91 28.38
N GLY A 10 23.28 -26.44 27.86
CA GLY A 10 22.98 -26.34 26.45
C GLY A 10 22.79 -24.86 26.10
N MET A 11 23.80 -24.23 25.48
CA MET A 11 23.65 -22.97 24.80
C MET A 11 22.64 -23.18 23.67
N LEU A 12 21.38 -22.90 23.95
CA LEU A 12 20.36 -22.74 22.91
C LEU A 12 20.70 -21.42 22.21
N SER A 13 21.58 -21.48 21.22
CA SER A 13 21.79 -20.38 20.29
C SER A 13 20.46 -20.18 19.56
N ILE A 14 19.67 -19.21 20.03
CA ILE A 14 18.54 -18.70 19.27
C ILE A 14 19.18 -18.00 18.08
N TYR A 15 19.33 -18.74 16.99
CA TYR A 15 19.53 -18.11 15.69
C TYR A 15 18.25 -17.33 15.40
N THR A 16 18.23 -16.07 15.78
CA THR A 16 17.30 -15.12 15.14
C THR A 16 17.73 -15.08 13.69
N SER A 17 17.13 -15.95 12.87
CA SER A 17 17.24 -15.76 11.44
C SER A 17 16.62 -14.40 11.19
N ASN A 18 17.43 -13.43 10.75
CA ASN A 18 16.90 -12.27 10.06
C ASN A 18 16.28 -12.81 8.79
N ALA A 19 15.04 -13.32 8.91
CA ALA A 19 14.26 -13.68 7.75
C ALA A 19 14.22 -12.44 6.90
N GLN A 20 14.79 -12.53 5.70
CA GLN A 20 14.79 -11.42 4.76
C GLN A 20 13.33 -11.01 4.56
N GLN A 21 12.98 -9.80 4.97
CA GLN A 21 11.62 -9.31 4.87
C GLN A 21 11.26 -9.17 3.39
N VAL A 22 10.28 -9.93 2.94
CA VAL A 22 9.74 -9.78 1.58
C VAL A 22 8.97 -8.47 1.51
N ILE A 23 9.25 -7.67 0.50
CA ILE A 23 8.57 -6.41 0.23
C ILE A 23 7.85 -6.54 -1.10
N ASP A 24 6.53 -6.41 -1.08
CA ASP A 24 5.73 -6.29 -2.29
C ASP A 24 5.79 -4.84 -2.79
N VAL A 25 6.43 -4.64 -3.93
CA VAL A 25 6.65 -3.31 -4.53
C VAL A 25 5.63 -2.98 -5.63
N HIS A 26 4.72 -3.89 -5.94
CA HIS A 26 3.73 -3.73 -7.00
C HIS A 26 2.36 -4.28 -6.59
N CYS A 27 1.72 -3.59 -5.68
CA CYS A 27 0.36 -3.87 -5.29
C CYS A 27 -0.50 -2.61 -5.36
N HIS A 28 -1.80 -2.83 -5.53
CA HIS A 28 -2.76 -1.75 -5.71
C HIS A 28 -3.80 -1.77 -4.60
N ASN A 29 -4.20 -0.58 -4.18
CA ASN A 29 -5.36 -0.38 -3.33
C ASN A 29 -6.43 0.40 -4.11
N ILE A 30 -7.68 -0.03 -3.94
CA ILE A 30 -8.82 0.54 -4.66
C ILE A 30 -9.84 0.96 -3.62
N PHE A 31 -9.84 2.24 -3.28
CA PHE A 31 -10.82 2.78 -2.34
C PHE A 31 -12.21 2.85 -2.99
N PRO A 32 -13.30 2.64 -2.22
CA PRO A 32 -14.67 2.73 -2.73
C PRO A 32 -14.95 4.05 -3.46
N GLU A 33 -14.45 5.17 -2.93
CA GLU A 33 -14.64 6.51 -3.51
C GLU A 33 -13.95 6.63 -4.88
N PHE A 34 -12.83 5.92 -5.08
CA PHE A 34 -12.17 5.86 -6.38
C PHE A 34 -13.00 5.02 -7.36
N THR A 35 -13.57 3.91 -6.91
CA THR A 35 -14.46 3.10 -7.73
C THR A 35 -15.71 3.90 -8.15
N GLU A 36 -16.36 4.60 -7.22
CA GLU A 36 -17.49 5.48 -7.51
C GLU A 36 -17.14 6.61 -8.50
N PHE A 37 -15.94 7.18 -8.35
CA PHE A 37 -15.44 8.16 -9.30
C PHE A 37 -15.35 7.56 -10.71
N LEU A 38 -14.75 6.38 -10.85
CA LEU A 38 -14.60 5.69 -12.14
C LEU A 38 -15.97 5.28 -12.73
N GLU A 39 -16.92 4.86 -11.92
CA GLU A 39 -18.29 4.53 -12.35
C GLU A 39 -18.97 5.75 -12.99
N ARG A 40 -18.88 6.93 -12.39
CA ARG A 40 -19.43 8.17 -12.95
C ARG A 40 -18.86 8.52 -14.33
N HIS A 41 -17.64 8.06 -14.62
CA HIS A 41 -16.96 8.26 -15.91
C HIS A 41 -17.08 7.04 -16.84
N GLY A 42 -17.84 6.02 -16.47
CA GLY A 42 -17.98 4.80 -17.27
C GLY A 42 -16.69 3.98 -17.36
N ALA A 43 -15.77 4.13 -16.40
CA ALA A 43 -14.43 3.57 -16.41
C ALA A 43 -14.17 2.54 -15.30
N ALA A 44 -15.19 2.12 -14.57
CA ALA A 44 -15.08 1.13 -13.48
C ALA A 44 -14.80 -0.31 -13.96
N MET A 45 -14.70 -0.51 -15.26
CA MET A 45 -14.39 -1.82 -15.85
C MET A 45 -13.08 -1.74 -16.63
N LYS A 46 -12.15 -2.63 -16.33
CA LYS A 46 -10.93 -2.82 -17.09
C LYS A 46 -11.07 -4.08 -17.95
N GLU A 47 -10.97 -3.93 -19.29
CA GLU A 47 -11.01 -5.06 -20.23
C GLU A 47 -12.24 -5.98 -20.02
N THR A 48 -13.41 -5.40 -19.72
CA THR A 48 -14.66 -6.12 -19.41
C THR A 48 -14.76 -6.74 -18.01
N PHE A 49 -13.75 -6.63 -17.18
CA PHE A 49 -13.79 -7.07 -15.79
C PHE A 49 -14.04 -5.90 -14.84
N PRO A 50 -14.95 -6.03 -13.86
CA PRO A 50 -15.12 -5.02 -12.83
C PRO A 50 -13.83 -4.90 -12.01
N LEU A 51 -13.55 -3.70 -11.49
CA LEU A 51 -12.46 -3.53 -10.53
C LEU A 51 -12.75 -4.37 -9.29
N PRO A 52 -11.72 -5.06 -8.74
CA PRO A 52 -11.92 -5.85 -7.53
C PRO A 52 -12.26 -4.94 -6.35
N GLN A 53 -13.11 -5.43 -5.47
CA GLN A 53 -13.28 -4.80 -4.17
C GLN A 53 -12.00 -5.00 -3.37
N TRP A 54 -11.54 -3.94 -2.71
CA TRP A 54 -10.33 -3.96 -1.90
C TRP A 54 -10.65 -3.47 -0.49
N ASP A 55 -10.11 -4.15 0.50
CA ASP A 55 -10.08 -3.71 1.88
C ASP A 55 -8.73 -4.04 2.52
N ILE A 56 -8.37 -3.29 3.55
CA ILE A 56 -7.05 -3.42 4.18
C ILE A 56 -6.92 -4.72 4.98
N ASP A 57 -7.98 -5.21 5.58
CA ASP A 57 -7.91 -6.39 6.44
C ASP A 57 -7.63 -7.64 5.60
N THR A 58 -8.35 -7.82 4.49
CA THR A 58 -8.07 -8.88 3.50
C THR A 58 -6.67 -8.77 2.92
N HIS A 59 -6.18 -7.55 2.65
CA HIS A 59 -4.84 -7.34 2.13
C HIS A 59 -3.76 -7.75 3.15
N LEU A 60 -3.93 -7.40 4.42
CA LEU A 60 -3.01 -7.78 5.49
C LEU A 60 -3.01 -9.29 5.75
N GLU A 61 -4.16 -9.93 5.69
CA GLU A 61 -4.27 -11.39 5.80
C GLU A 61 -3.53 -12.09 4.64
N PHE A 62 -3.70 -11.58 3.41
CA PHE A 62 -2.95 -12.07 2.26
C PHE A 62 -1.43 -11.93 2.48
N MET A 63 -0.97 -10.76 2.92
CA MET A 63 0.45 -10.53 3.21
C MET A 63 0.99 -11.53 4.23
N GLU A 64 0.25 -11.77 5.32
CA GLU A 64 0.65 -12.73 6.35
C GLU A 64 0.77 -14.14 5.78
N ASN A 65 -0.25 -14.61 5.06
CA ASN A 65 -0.28 -15.93 4.45
C ASN A 65 0.81 -16.13 3.38
N ALA A 66 1.19 -15.06 2.68
CA ALA A 66 2.23 -15.06 1.65
C ALA A 66 3.66 -14.80 2.20
N GLY A 67 3.82 -14.53 3.50
CA GLY A 67 5.11 -14.18 4.09
C GLY A 67 5.63 -12.80 3.66
N ILE A 68 4.74 -11.90 3.23
CA ILE A 68 5.07 -10.52 2.84
C ILE A 68 5.08 -9.65 4.10
N GLY A 69 6.23 -9.08 4.41
CA GLY A 69 6.38 -8.23 5.59
C GLY A 69 6.01 -6.77 5.37
N LYS A 70 6.04 -6.29 4.12
CA LYS A 70 5.73 -4.91 3.76
C LYS A 70 5.14 -4.83 2.36
N ALA A 71 4.16 -3.93 2.16
CA ALA A 71 3.57 -3.60 0.86
C ALA A 71 3.76 -2.12 0.53
N ILE A 72 4.00 -1.82 -0.74
CA ILE A 72 4.01 -0.46 -1.28
C ILE A 72 2.79 -0.30 -2.18
N LEU A 73 1.74 0.30 -1.63
CA LEU A 73 0.47 0.49 -2.33
C LEU A 73 0.58 1.56 -3.40
N SER A 74 -0.14 1.39 -4.49
CA SER A 74 -0.23 2.38 -5.56
C SER A 74 -1.63 2.41 -6.16
N MET A 75 -2.02 3.57 -6.71
CA MET A 75 -3.29 3.71 -7.42
C MET A 75 -3.32 2.76 -8.63
N SER A 76 -4.42 2.02 -8.77
CA SER A 76 -4.64 1.19 -9.95
C SER A 76 -5.01 2.05 -11.19
N ALA A 77 -4.79 1.50 -12.37
CA ALA A 77 -5.39 2.04 -13.60
C ALA A 77 -6.93 1.88 -13.57
N PRO A 78 -7.70 2.73 -14.29
CA PRO A 78 -7.22 3.79 -15.16
C PRO A 78 -6.83 5.08 -14.40
N GLN A 79 -6.04 5.94 -15.05
CA GLN A 79 -5.72 7.26 -14.50
C GLN A 79 -6.97 8.13 -14.40
N PRO A 80 -7.14 8.93 -13.33
CA PRO A 80 -8.40 9.61 -13.02
C PRO A 80 -8.60 10.94 -13.77
N TYR A 81 -8.13 11.06 -15.00
CA TYR A 81 -8.32 12.26 -15.80
C TYR A 81 -9.33 12.04 -16.93
N TYR A 82 -10.45 12.73 -16.86
CA TYR A 82 -11.56 12.69 -17.84
C TYR A 82 -11.91 14.08 -18.35
N GLY A 83 -10.87 14.93 -18.59
CA GLY A 83 -11.05 16.27 -19.15
C GLY A 83 -11.27 17.38 -18.10
N ASN A 84 -11.30 17.05 -16.80
CA ASN A 84 -11.47 18.03 -15.71
C ASN A 84 -10.30 17.91 -14.72
N THR A 85 -9.42 18.92 -14.71
CA THR A 85 -8.24 18.97 -13.84
C THR A 85 -8.62 19.08 -12.36
N ASP A 86 -9.64 19.87 -12.01
CA ASP A 86 -10.03 20.05 -10.60
C ASP A 86 -10.60 18.76 -10.01
N GLU A 87 -11.37 18.02 -10.81
CA GLU A 87 -11.92 16.74 -10.39
C GLU A 87 -10.82 15.69 -10.23
N CYS A 88 -9.88 15.64 -11.20
CA CYS A 88 -8.70 14.77 -11.11
C CYS A 88 -7.87 15.09 -9.86
N THR A 89 -7.61 16.37 -9.59
CA THR A 89 -6.84 16.80 -8.42
C THR A 89 -7.53 16.40 -7.11
N ARG A 90 -8.86 16.56 -7.02
CA ARG A 90 -9.60 16.17 -5.81
C ARG A 90 -9.53 14.66 -5.54
N ILE A 91 -9.73 13.82 -6.55
CA ILE A 91 -9.70 12.38 -6.34
C ILE A 91 -8.29 11.86 -6.05
N VAL A 92 -7.28 12.43 -6.68
CA VAL A 92 -5.86 12.11 -6.40
C VAL A 92 -5.49 12.52 -4.97
N ARG A 93 -5.86 13.72 -4.53
CA ARG A 93 -5.66 14.19 -3.16
C ARG A 93 -6.32 13.28 -2.15
N PHE A 94 -7.58 12.94 -2.34
CA PHE A 94 -8.29 11.98 -1.49
C PHE A 94 -7.53 10.64 -1.39
N TYR A 95 -7.08 10.12 -2.55
CA TYR A 95 -6.36 8.85 -2.60
C TYR A 95 -5.05 8.89 -1.79
N ASN A 96 -4.27 9.96 -1.97
CA ASN A 96 -3.00 10.14 -1.25
C ASN A 96 -3.20 10.26 0.26
N GLU A 97 -4.19 11.06 0.68
CA GLU A 97 -4.52 11.20 2.10
C GLU A 97 -5.05 9.90 2.73
N ALA A 98 -5.87 9.13 2.01
CA ALA A 98 -6.35 7.84 2.46
C ALA A 98 -5.20 6.83 2.59
N SER A 99 -4.28 6.82 1.63
CA SER A 99 -3.08 5.96 1.66
C SER A 99 -2.10 6.37 2.78
N ALA A 100 -1.95 7.66 3.03
CA ALA A 100 -1.15 8.17 4.15
C ALA A 100 -1.73 7.75 5.52
N ARG A 101 -3.07 7.74 5.65
CA ARG A 101 -3.73 7.19 6.85
C ARG A 101 -3.41 5.72 7.02
N LEU A 102 -3.48 4.89 5.98
CA LEU A 102 -3.11 3.48 6.05
C LEU A 102 -1.65 3.29 6.47
N LYS A 103 -0.73 4.10 5.94
CA LYS A 103 0.69 4.08 6.38
C LYS A 103 0.84 4.39 7.87
N SER A 104 0.04 5.33 8.38
CA SER A 104 0.03 5.71 9.80
C SER A 104 -0.59 4.64 10.70
N ASP A 105 -1.69 4.02 10.24
CA ASP A 105 -2.44 3.01 11.00
C ASP A 105 -1.69 1.66 11.05
N TYR A 106 -0.89 1.36 10.01
CA TYR A 106 -0.13 0.10 9.88
C TYR A 106 1.38 0.36 9.72
N PRO A 107 2.03 0.96 10.73
CA PRO A 107 3.43 1.36 10.65
C PRO A 107 4.35 0.17 10.42
N GLY A 108 5.27 0.31 9.47
CA GLY A 108 6.21 -0.74 9.10
C GLY A 108 5.65 -1.83 8.18
N LYS A 109 4.33 -1.92 7.99
CA LYS A 109 3.68 -2.86 7.08
C LYS A 109 3.27 -2.22 5.76
N VAL A 110 2.76 -0.98 5.81
CA VAL A 110 2.22 -0.28 4.63
C VAL A 110 3.05 0.96 4.32
N LEU A 111 3.42 1.08 3.07
CA LEU A 111 3.91 2.29 2.43
C LEU A 111 3.03 2.57 1.20
N PHE A 112 3.19 3.72 0.57
CA PHE A 112 2.46 4.02 -0.67
C PHE A 112 3.27 4.90 -1.61
N CYS A 113 2.95 4.81 -2.90
CA CYS A 113 3.37 5.76 -3.92
C CYS A 113 2.27 6.80 -4.09
N ALA A 114 2.60 8.06 -3.91
CA ALA A 114 1.67 9.14 -4.16
C ALA A 114 1.31 9.20 -5.65
N SER A 115 0.01 9.37 -5.94
CA SER A 115 -0.49 9.62 -7.28
C SER A 115 -0.43 11.10 -7.60
N LEU A 116 -0.35 11.43 -8.89
CA LEU A 116 -0.26 12.82 -9.36
C LEU A 116 -1.38 13.13 -10.38
N PRO A 117 -1.99 14.33 -10.34
CA PRO A 117 -3.10 14.70 -11.19
C PRO A 117 -2.63 15.11 -12.61
N LEU A 118 -1.97 14.18 -13.30
CA LEU A 118 -1.60 14.39 -14.70
C LEU A 118 -2.85 14.41 -15.60
N PRO A 119 -2.85 15.18 -16.72
CA PRO A 119 -1.67 15.79 -17.35
C PRO A 119 -1.35 17.23 -16.88
N ASP A 120 -2.01 17.76 -15.85
CA ASP A 120 -1.72 19.09 -15.35
C ASP A 120 -0.43 19.11 -14.53
N VAL A 121 0.63 19.66 -15.12
CA VAL A 121 1.98 19.67 -14.52
C VAL A 121 2.05 20.55 -13.27
N GLU A 122 1.36 21.70 -13.25
CA GLU A 122 1.36 22.58 -12.07
C GLU A 122 0.62 21.95 -10.90
N ALA A 123 -0.53 21.33 -11.15
CA ALA A 123 -1.27 20.59 -10.15
C ALA A 123 -0.45 19.37 -9.65
N ALA A 124 0.22 18.66 -10.55
CA ALA A 124 1.07 17.53 -10.21
C ALA A 124 2.25 17.93 -9.31
N ILE A 125 2.92 19.05 -9.57
CA ILE A 125 4.01 19.54 -8.71
C ILE A 125 3.48 19.92 -7.32
N LYS A 126 2.35 20.63 -7.25
CA LYS A 126 1.72 20.99 -5.96
C LYS A 126 1.33 19.76 -5.15
N GLU A 127 0.78 18.75 -5.83
CA GLU A 127 0.40 17.51 -5.19
C GLU A 127 1.62 16.70 -4.71
N ALA A 128 2.69 16.63 -5.51
CA ALA A 128 3.93 15.96 -5.12
C ALA A 128 4.55 16.60 -3.86
N VAL A 129 4.61 17.93 -3.79
CA VAL A 129 5.11 18.63 -2.59
C VAL A 129 4.23 18.32 -1.38
N TYR A 130 2.91 18.40 -1.53
CA TYR A 130 1.97 18.08 -0.45
C TYR A 130 2.13 16.65 0.06
N ALA A 131 2.23 15.69 -0.85
CA ALA A 131 2.32 14.28 -0.48
C ALA A 131 3.67 13.89 0.18
N LEU A 132 4.74 14.67 -0.03
CA LEU A 132 6.01 14.47 0.65
C LEU A 132 5.98 14.93 2.12
N ASP A 133 5.09 15.85 2.46
CA ASP A 133 4.92 16.40 3.81
C ASP A 133 3.87 15.63 4.63
N THR A 134 3.19 14.63 4.03
CA THR A 134 2.14 13.81 4.64
C THR A 134 2.66 12.40 4.95
#